data_041ff126da4c6822e7dca13d76e33166
#
_entry.id   041ff126da4c6822e7dca13d76e33166
#
_cell.length_a   1.000
_cell.length_b   1.000
_cell.length_c   1.000
_cell.angle_alpha   90.00
_cell.angle_beta   90.00
_cell.angle_gamma   90.00
#
_symmetry.space_group_name_H-M   'P 1'
#
loop_
_entity.id
_entity.type
_entity.pdbx_description
1 polymer ?
#
loop_
_entity_poly.entity_id
_entity_poly.type
_entity_poly.pdbx_seq_one_letter_code
_entity_poly.pdbx_strand_id
1 'polypeptide(L)'
;MTEEVCSEPGDCETARLKIGAVLLAAGNGARLGGRAKGAIEIAGEPLLLRGLRILSEVGVDEVAVVTGHYHSEVSPLMAQAERLFDDDRLVEVTQPIADHAQADSLRLGVASLSQEVDAVMVLPVDMPALTRGDLVALIGAYKHADPGIEFVGPTVGTRPGNPVLFSRRIASQIVQGQGDFGSGAWRHQRSDWLLEWQTDNLHYLADIDTPEDLDGWIQ
;
A
#
# COMPACT_ATOMS: atom_id res chain seq x y z
N MET A 1 -44.38 37.16 13.53
CA MET A 1 -43.63 37.33 12.28
C MET A 1 -42.21 37.54 12.69
N THR A 2 -41.47 36.46 12.73
CA THR A 2 -40.02 36.41 12.99
C THR A 2 -39.38 35.85 11.72
N GLU A 3 -38.65 36.74 11.03
CA GLU A 3 -37.91 36.42 9.82
C GLU A 3 -36.83 35.42 10.14
N GLU A 4 -36.89 34.24 9.50
CA GLU A 4 -35.76 33.32 9.41
C GLU A 4 -34.71 33.92 8.48
N VAL A 5 -33.59 34.28 9.07
CA VAL A 5 -32.37 34.63 8.34
C VAL A 5 -31.78 33.32 7.79
N CYS A 6 -31.94 33.12 6.48
CA CYS A 6 -31.16 32.12 5.74
C CYS A 6 -29.69 32.54 5.82
N SER A 7 -28.91 31.81 6.61
CA SER A 7 -27.43 31.82 6.54
C SER A 7 -26.98 31.21 5.22
N GLU A 8 -26.04 31.86 4.55
CA GLU A 8 -25.44 31.52 3.26
C GLU A 8 -24.97 30.04 3.22
N PRO A 9 -25.01 29.39 2.04
CA PRO A 9 -24.44 28.04 1.88
C PRO A 9 -22.94 28.16 2.04
N GLY A 10 -22.45 27.85 3.25
CA GLY A 10 -21.03 27.74 3.55
C GLY A 10 -20.40 26.70 2.64
N ASP A 11 -19.26 27.05 2.06
CA ASP A 11 -18.36 26.21 1.29
C ASP A 11 -18.21 24.86 1.97
N CYS A 12 -18.86 23.83 1.42
CA CYS A 12 -18.57 22.45 1.75
C CYS A 12 -17.25 22.12 1.06
N GLU A 13 -16.17 22.58 1.63
CA GLU A 13 -14.82 22.15 1.26
C GLU A 13 -14.81 20.64 1.47
N THR A 14 -14.98 19.88 0.40
CA THR A 14 -14.84 18.43 0.46
C THR A 14 -13.41 18.14 0.88
N ALA A 15 -13.24 17.86 2.16
CA ALA A 15 -11.92 17.57 2.74
C ALA A 15 -11.24 16.50 1.88
N ARG A 16 -10.02 16.79 1.43
CA ARG A 16 -9.23 15.86 0.65
C ARG A 16 -9.02 14.59 1.46
N LEU A 17 -9.26 13.42 0.86
CA LEU A 17 -8.96 12.11 1.47
C LEU A 17 -7.45 12.03 1.76
N LYS A 18 -7.07 11.93 3.03
CA LYS A 18 -5.70 11.71 3.46
C LYS A 18 -5.37 10.22 3.39
N ILE A 19 -4.35 9.87 2.62
CA ILE A 19 -3.94 8.47 2.38
C ILE A 19 -2.55 8.24 2.94
N GLY A 20 -2.43 7.34 3.92
CA GLY A 20 -1.16 6.74 4.30
C GLY A 20 -0.84 5.53 3.43
N ALA A 21 0.42 5.23 3.20
CA ALA A 21 0.84 4.02 2.50
C ALA A 21 1.78 3.17 3.35
N VAL A 22 1.66 1.85 3.24
CA VAL A 22 2.60 0.88 3.80
C VAL A 22 3.29 0.17 2.65
N LEU A 23 4.60 0.39 2.49
CA LEU A 23 5.42 -0.33 1.53
C LEU A 23 6.08 -1.53 2.23
N LEU A 24 5.68 -2.75 1.87
CA LEU A 24 6.17 -3.98 2.48
C LEU A 24 7.45 -4.47 1.80
N ALA A 25 8.59 -4.34 2.48
CA ALA A 25 9.92 -4.75 2.02
C ALA A 25 10.66 -5.69 3.01
N ALA A 26 9.94 -6.31 3.95
CA ALA A 26 10.52 -7.15 5.01
C ALA A 26 10.71 -8.62 4.61
N GLY A 27 10.25 -9.06 3.45
CA GLY A 27 10.27 -10.45 3.00
C GLY A 27 11.68 -11.04 2.87
N ASN A 28 11.82 -12.34 3.14
CA ASN A 28 13.09 -13.06 3.10
C ASN A 28 13.54 -13.49 1.70
N GLY A 29 12.74 -13.24 0.65
CA GLY A 29 13.09 -13.58 -0.74
C GLY A 29 13.46 -15.05 -0.97
N ALA A 30 12.96 -16.00 -0.15
CA ALA A 30 13.38 -17.39 -0.15
C ALA A 30 13.28 -18.06 -1.52
N ARG A 31 12.20 -17.77 -2.27
CA ARG A 31 11.98 -18.30 -3.64
C ARG A 31 12.88 -17.64 -4.69
N LEU A 32 13.46 -16.47 -4.40
CA LEU A 32 14.43 -15.76 -5.24
C LEU A 32 15.90 -16.05 -4.88
N GLY A 33 16.13 -17.17 -4.19
CA GLY A 33 17.48 -17.55 -3.75
C GLY A 33 18.02 -16.68 -2.61
N GLY A 34 17.14 -16.10 -1.79
CA GLY A 34 17.54 -15.28 -0.64
C GLY A 34 18.04 -13.90 -1.06
N ARG A 35 17.29 -13.18 -1.90
CA ARG A 35 17.62 -11.81 -2.34
C ARG A 35 16.72 -10.78 -1.68
N ALA A 36 17.28 -9.62 -1.39
CA ALA A 36 16.54 -8.44 -0.97
C ALA A 36 15.68 -7.91 -2.13
N LYS A 37 14.37 -8.25 -2.16
CA LYS A 37 13.46 -7.84 -3.26
C LYS A 37 13.51 -6.33 -3.50
N GLY A 38 13.55 -5.52 -2.44
CA GLY A 38 13.61 -4.06 -2.55
C GLY A 38 14.86 -3.52 -3.24
N ALA A 39 15.97 -4.28 -3.20
CA ALA A 39 17.23 -3.90 -3.85
C ALA A 39 17.39 -4.43 -5.28
N ILE A 40 16.45 -5.26 -5.76
CA ILE A 40 16.45 -5.72 -7.16
C ILE A 40 16.23 -4.51 -8.07
N GLU A 41 17.12 -4.37 -9.07
CA GLU A 41 17.01 -3.30 -10.06
C GLU A 41 16.29 -3.77 -11.32
N ILE A 42 15.29 -3.00 -11.75
CA ILE A 42 14.61 -3.14 -13.01
C ILE A 42 14.82 -1.85 -13.82
N ALA A 43 15.43 -1.98 -14.98
CA ALA A 43 15.84 -0.84 -15.82
C ALA A 43 16.71 0.19 -15.08
N GLY A 44 17.58 -0.27 -14.17
CA GLY A 44 18.49 0.58 -13.37
C GLY A 44 17.84 1.29 -12.19
N GLU A 45 16.60 0.96 -11.83
CA GLU A 45 15.91 1.53 -10.68
C GLU A 45 15.58 0.41 -9.67
N PRO A 46 16.06 0.47 -8.39
CA PRO A 46 15.67 -0.46 -7.34
C PRO A 46 14.16 -0.48 -7.12
N LEU A 47 13.58 -1.66 -6.90
CA LEU A 47 12.14 -1.82 -6.69
C LEU A 47 11.60 -0.98 -5.52
N LEU A 48 12.39 -0.83 -4.45
CA LEU A 48 12.03 0.06 -3.33
C LEU A 48 11.84 1.51 -3.81
N LEU A 49 12.81 2.05 -4.54
CA LEU A 49 12.76 3.44 -5.02
C LEU A 49 11.64 3.64 -6.04
N ARG A 50 11.41 2.64 -6.91
CA ARG A 50 10.28 2.64 -7.84
C ARG A 50 8.93 2.72 -7.10
N GLY A 51 8.72 1.88 -6.09
CA GLY A 51 7.51 1.91 -5.25
C GLY A 51 7.33 3.26 -4.56
N LEU A 52 8.38 3.79 -3.94
CA LEU A 52 8.35 5.10 -3.27
C LEU A 52 8.08 6.24 -4.23
N ARG A 53 8.70 6.22 -5.42
CA ARG A 53 8.47 7.23 -6.45
C ARG A 53 7.00 7.28 -6.89
N ILE A 54 6.38 6.16 -7.20
CA ILE A 54 4.96 6.16 -7.62
C ILE A 54 4.02 6.58 -6.50
N LEU A 55 4.33 6.26 -5.23
CA LEU A 55 3.58 6.74 -4.06
C LEU A 55 3.71 8.26 -3.91
N SER A 56 4.90 8.81 -4.07
CA SER A 56 5.13 10.26 -4.07
C SER A 56 4.37 10.95 -5.22
N GLU A 57 4.47 10.42 -6.45
CA GLU A 57 3.81 10.96 -7.64
C GLU A 57 2.28 10.95 -7.54
N VAL A 58 1.67 10.01 -6.82
CA VAL A 58 0.22 9.98 -6.59
C VAL A 58 -0.21 10.90 -5.46
N GLY A 59 0.74 11.36 -4.64
CA GLY A 59 0.53 12.33 -3.59
C GLY A 59 -0.10 11.71 -2.33
N VAL A 60 0.37 10.53 -1.89
CA VAL A 60 0.03 10.00 -0.57
C VAL A 60 0.57 10.92 0.52
N ASP A 61 -0.09 10.97 1.66
CA ASP A 61 0.25 11.91 2.74
C ASP A 61 1.41 11.44 3.61
N GLU A 62 1.50 10.12 3.85
CA GLU A 62 2.54 9.50 4.66
C GLU A 62 2.90 8.14 4.09
N VAL A 63 4.15 7.71 4.25
CA VAL A 63 4.62 6.36 3.85
C VAL A 63 5.41 5.72 4.98
N ALA A 64 4.98 4.53 5.40
CA ALA A 64 5.75 3.64 6.25
C ALA A 64 6.38 2.54 5.40
N VAL A 65 7.71 2.48 5.36
CA VAL A 65 8.46 1.40 4.72
C VAL A 65 8.81 0.37 5.76
N VAL A 66 8.29 -0.85 5.60
CA VAL A 66 8.61 -1.94 6.53
C VAL A 66 9.75 -2.75 5.96
N THR A 67 10.93 -2.60 6.55
CA THR A 67 12.14 -3.39 6.27
C THR A 67 12.25 -4.57 7.24
N GLY A 68 13.16 -5.51 7.00
CA GLY A 68 13.28 -6.70 7.86
C GLY A 68 14.53 -7.50 7.56
N HIS A 69 14.37 -8.70 7.02
CA HIS A 69 15.46 -9.66 6.83
C HIS A 69 16.70 -9.06 6.14
N TYR A 70 16.51 -8.22 5.15
CA TYR A 70 17.56 -7.53 4.39
C TYR A 70 17.66 -6.04 4.70
N HIS A 71 17.38 -5.63 5.95
CA HIS A 71 17.43 -4.24 6.36
C HIS A 71 18.75 -3.55 5.95
N SER A 72 19.91 -4.20 6.15
CA SER A 72 21.24 -3.65 5.81
C SER A 72 21.43 -3.36 4.32
N GLU A 73 20.71 -4.05 3.43
CA GLU A 73 20.78 -3.87 1.99
C GLU A 73 19.76 -2.83 1.50
N VAL A 74 18.62 -2.72 2.18
CA VAL A 74 17.47 -1.89 1.78
C VAL A 74 17.53 -0.49 2.41
N SER A 75 17.96 -0.39 3.68
CA SER A 75 18.00 0.90 4.40
C SER A 75 18.87 1.97 3.72
N PRO A 76 20.03 1.67 3.08
CA PRO A 76 20.78 2.67 2.34
C PRO A 76 20.00 3.33 1.18
N LEU A 77 18.98 2.65 0.63
CA LEU A 77 18.11 3.22 -0.41
C LEU A 77 17.14 4.26 0.16
N MET A 78 16.83 4.20 1.46
CA MET A 78 15.96 5.16 2.13
C MET A 78 16.51 6.58 2.08
N ALA A 79 17.82 6.75 2.25
CA ALA A 79 18.47 8.06 2.14
C ALA A 79 18.33 8.69 0.73
N GLN A 80 18.17 7.86 -0.31
CA GLN A 80 17.88 8.34 -1.66
C GLN A 80 16.40 8.72 -1.81
N ALA A 81 15.52 8.00 -1.10
CA ALA A 81 14.08 8.22 -1.14
C ALA A 81 13.63 9.46 -0.36
N GLU A 82 14.36 9.90 0.66
CA GLU A 82 14.06 11.12 1.44
C GLU A 82 13.84 12.36 0.55
N ARG A 83 14.50 12.40 -0.62
CA ARG A 83 14.33 13.50 -1.58
C ARG A 83 12.98 13.46 -2.33
N LEU A 84 12.24 12.36 -2.25
CA LEU A 84 10.94 12.19 -2.90
C LEU A 84 9.79 12.68 -2.03
N PHE A 85 10.02 12.87 -0.74
CA PHE A 85 9.03 13.27 0.25
C PHE A 85 9.49 14.50 1.01
N ASP A 86 8.54 15.31 1.43
CA ASP A 86 8.80 16.37 2.41
C ASP A 86 9.14 15.74 3.77
N ASP A 87 9.83 16.51 4.63
CA ASP A 87 10.22 16.08 5.97
C ASP A 87 9.03 15.46 6.74
N ASP A 88 9.30 14.40 7.49
CA ASP A 88 8.35 13.66 8.34
C ASP A 88 7.27 12.83 7.62
N ARG A 89 7.25 12.77 6.28
CA ARG A 89 6.26 11.96 5.54
C ARG A 89 6.73 10.54 5.21
N LEU A 90 8.00 10.25 5.36
CA LEU A 90 8.60 8.93 5.11
C LEU A 90 9.22 8.38 6.39
N VAL A 91 8.72 7.23 6.84
CA VAL A 91 9.20 6.54 8.03
C VAL A 91 9.69 5.14 7.67
N GLU A 92 10.92 4.80 8.05
CA GLU A 92 11.40 3.42 8.00
C GLU A 92 11.12 2.72 9.33
N VAL A 93 10.55 1.51 9.24
CA VAL A 93 10.26 0.66 10.40
C VAL A 93 10.84 -0.72 10.18
N THR A 94 11.71 -1.16 11.08
CA THR A 94 12.34 -2.48 10.95
C THR A 94 11.54 -3.55 11.67
N GLN A 95 11.15 -4.62 10.95
CA GLN A 95 10.54 -5.81 11.54
C GLN A 95 11.62 -6.59 12.33
N PRO A 96 11.47 -6.70 13.66
CA PRO A 96 12.51 -7.27 14.51
C PRO A 96 12.55 -8.81 14.49
N ILE A 97 11.50 -9.48 13.99
CA ILE A 97 11.36 -10.94 14.04
C ILE A 97 11.79 -11.52 12.71
N ALA A 98 12.78 -12.41 12.69
CA ALA A 98 13.31 -12.98 11.45
C ALA A 98 12.28 -13.85 10.70
N ASP A 99 11.53 -14.69 11.42
CA ASP A 99 10.47 -15.54 10.88
C ASP A 99 9.09 -14.97 11.22
N HIS A 100 8.78 -13.79 10.65
CA HIS A 100 7.50 -13.13 10.84
C HIS A 100 6.52 -13.47 9.71
N ALA A 101 5.24 -13.45 10.02
CA ALA A 101 4.20 -13.47 9.00
C ALA A 101 4.07 -12.09 8.33
N GLN A 102 3.62 -12.06 7.07
CA GLN A 102 3.34 -10.80 6.36
C GLN A 102 2.37 -9.90 7.15
N ALA A 103 1.43 -10.51 7.90
CA ALA A 103 0.50 -9.81 8.78
C ALA A 103 1.20 -9.00 9.89
N ASP A 104 2.34 -9.49 10.41
CA ASP A 104 3.09 -8.78 11.45
C ASP A 104 3.77 -7.53 10.86
N SER A 105 4.34 -7.65 9.66
CA SER A 105 4.90 -6.51 8.93
C SER A 105 3.80 -5.48 8.58
N LEU A 106 2.64 -5.93 8.13
CA LEU A 106 1.51 -5.06 7.85
C LEU A 106 1.07 -4.31 9.12
N ARG A 107 0.91 -5.01 10.24
CA ARG A 107 0.54 -4.43 11.53
C ARG A 107 1.54 -3.36 11.98
N LEU A 108 2.82 -3.66 11.86
CA LEU A 108 3.90 -2.74 12.21
C LEU A 108 3.86 -1.46 11.35
N GLY A 109 3.74 -1.60 10.03
CA GLY A 109 3.65 -0.48 9.10
C GLY A 109 2.42 0.39 9.36
N VAL A 110 1.24 -0.23 9.53
CA VAL A 110 0.00 0.51 9.82
C VAL A 110 0.08 1.24 11.16
N ALA A 111 0.69 0.63 12.18
CA ALA A 111 0.87 1.26 13.50
C ALA A 111 1.81 2.47 13.48
N SER A 112 2.66 2.58 12.47
CA SER A 112 3.62 3.67 12.31
C SER A 112 3.06 4.89 11.57
N LEU A 113 1.89 4.74 10.93
CA LEU A 113 1.19 5.85 10.29
C LEU A 113 0.46 6.72 11.34
N SER A 114 0.35 8.01 11.04
CA SER A 114 -0.42 8.95 11.84
C SER A 114 -1.90 8.54 11.96
N GLN A 115 -2.53 8.98 13.05
CA GLN A 115 -3.96 8.80 13.26
C GLN A 115 -4.82 9.70 12.36
N GLU A 116 -4.21 10.61 11.61
CA GLU A 116 -4.90 11.58 10.76
C GLU A 116 -5.21 11.06 9.35
N VAL A 117 -4.65 9.89 8.94
CA VAL A 117 -4.97 9.31 7.63
C VAL A 117 -6.37 8.71 7.64
N ASP A 118 -7.12 8.95 6.57
CA ASP A 118 -8.49 8.44 6.38
C ASP A 118 -8.50 7.02 5.84
N ALA A 119 -7.49 6.69 5.02
CA ALA A 119 -7.34 5.38 4.39
C ALA A 119 -5.86 4.97 4.31
N VAL A 120 -5.62 3.67 4.19
CA VAL A 120 -4.28 3.09 4.10
C VAL A 120 -4.16 2.26 2.83
N MET A 121 -3.16 2.58 2.01
CA MET A 121 -2.74 1.77 0.86
C MET A 121 -1.64 0.81 1.28
N VAL A 122 -1.73 -0.46 0.88
CA VAL A 122 -0.68 -1.45 1.13
C VAL A 122 -0.09 -1.91 -0.19
N LEU A 123 1.19 -1.63 -0.37
CA LEU A 123 1.96 -1.92 -1.58
C LEU A 123 3.09 -2.91 -1.24
N PRO A 124 3.10 -4.13 -1.80
CA PRO A 124 4.29 -4.98 -1.80
C PRO A 124 5.39 -4.36 -2.66
N VAL A 125 6.65 -4.49 -2.23
CA VAL A 125 7.80 -3.88 -2.90
C VAL A 125 8.12 -4.51 -4.27
N ASP A 126 7.65 -5.73 -4.50
CA ASP A 126 7.98 -6.59 -5.63
C ASP A 126 7.04 -6.45 -6.84
N MET A 127 6.41 -5.30 -7.01
CA MET A 127 5.42 -5.00 -8.06
C MET A 127 6.00 -4.06 -9.14
N PRO A 128 6.88 -4.53 -10.03
CA PRO A 128 7.63 -3.69 -10.98
C PRO A 128 6.76 -3.01 -12.05
N ALA A 129 5.61 -3.61 -12.39
CA ALA A 129 4.72 -3.12 -13.43
C ALA A 129 3.88 -1.91 -13.02
N LEU A 130 3.71 -1.69 -11.72
CA LEU A 130 2.83 -0.64 -11.21
C LEU A 130 3.30 0.75 -11.63
N THR A 131 2.33 1.58 -11.98
CA THR A 131 2.50 2.97 -12.37
C THR A 131 1.68 3.90 -11.48
N ARG A 132 1.96 5.21 -11.55
CA ARG A 132 1.11 6.24 -10.93
C ARG A 132 -0.36 6.10 -11.38
N GLY A 133 -0.61 5.80 -12.65
CA GLY A 133 -1.96 5.64 -13.20
C GLY A 133 -2.76 4.53 -12.52
N ASP A 134 -2.09 3.42 -12.19
CA ASP A 134 -2.71 2.29 -11.50
C ASP A 134 -3.13 2.67 -10.07
N LEU A 135 -2.28 3.38 -9.33
CA LEU A 135 -2.63 3.84 -7.99
C LEU A 135 -3.76 4.88 -8.02
N VAL A 136 -3.76 5.80 -8.99
CA VAL A 136 -4.86 6.76 -9.18
C VAL A 136 -6.18 6.04 -9.47
N ALA A 137 -6.16 4.98 -10.30
CA ALA A 137 -7.34 4.20 -10.62
C ALA A 137 -7.90 3.47 -9.37
N LEU A 138 -7.02 2.87 -8.55
CA LEU A 138 -7.42 2.23 -7.29
C LEU A 138 -8.02 3.23 -6.29
N ILE A 139 -7.38 4.40 -6.13
CA ILE A 139 -7.92 5.49 -5.28
C ILE A 139 -9.29 5.95 -5.80
N GLY A 140 -9.44 6.06 -7.13
CA GLY A 140 -10.71 6.36 -7.77
C GLY A 140 -11.78 5.32 -7.44
N ALA A 141 -11.46 4.04 -7.56
CA ALA A 141 -12.37 2.95 -7.21
C ALA A 141 -12.82 3.03 -5.73
N TYR A 142 -11.88 3.32 -4.81
CA TYR A 142 -12.21 3.50 -3.40
C TYR A 142 -13.14 4.71 -3.14
N LYS A 143 -12.86 5.84 -3.77
CA LYS A 143 -13.66 7.08 -3.60
C LYS A 143 -15.08 6.97 -4.16
N HIS A 144 -15.28 6.14 -5.19
CA HIS A 144 -16.58 5.96 -5.86
C HIS A 144 -17.29 4.69 -5.41
N ALA A 145 -16.74 3.96 -4.46
CA ALA A 145 -17.38 2.77 -3.89
C ALA A 145 -18.66 3.13 -3.13
N ASP A 146 -19.58 2.19 -3.05
CA ASP A 146 -20.82 2.37 -2.30
C ASP A 146 -20.55 2.67 -0.82
N PRO A 147 -21.44 3.45 -0.15
CA PRO A 147 -21.34 3.69 1.27
C PRO A 147 -21.31 2.37 2.07
N GLY A 148 -20.30 2.21 2.93
CA GLY A 148 -20.09 0.98 3.71
C GLY A 148 -18.97 0.10 3.16
N ILE A 149 -18.48 0.33 1.95
CA ILE A 149 -17.25 -0.30 1.47
C ILE A 149 -16.06 0.32 2.19
N GLU A 150 -15.29 -0.51 2.86
CA GLU A 150 -14.14 -0.09 3.66
C GLU A 150 -12.82 -0.67 3.16
N PHE A 151 -12.89 -1.58 2.20
CA PHE A 151 -11.72 -2.18 1.58
C PHE A 151 -11.95 -2.35 0.09
N VAL A 152 -10.97 -1.95 -0.70
CA VAL A 152 -10.94 -2.13 -2.16
C VAL A 152 -9.65 -2.83 -2.56
N GLY A 153 -9.80 -3.92 -3.30
CA GLY A 153 -8.67 -4.63 -3.91
C GLY A 153 -8.91 -4.89 -5.38
N PRO A 154 -7.92 -4.72 -6.25
CA PRO A 154 -8.06 -5.06 -7.66
C PRO A 154 -8.23 -6.57 -7.82
N THR A 155 -9.04 -6.97 -8.79
CA THR A 155 -9.24 -8.38 -9.17
C THR A 155 -9.22 -8.48 -10.68
N VAL A 156 -8.33 -9.31 -11.22
CA VAL A 156 -8.20 -9.55 -12.66
C VAL A 156 -8.74 -10.95 -12.97
N GLY A 157 -9.88 -11.01 -13.62
CA GLY A 157 -10.64 -12.25 -13.75
C GLY A 157 -11.09 -12.76 -12.37
N THR A 158 -10.48 -13.85 -11.88
CA THR A 158 -10.72 -14.41 -10.54
C THR A 158 -9.53 -14.23 -9.59
N ARG A 159 -8.44 -13.61 -10.06
CA ARG A 159 -7.19 -13.45 -9.30
C ARG A 159 -7.17 -12.13 -8.56
N PRO A 160 -7.07 -12.12 -7.22
CA PRO A 160 -6.87 -10.90 -6.46
C PRO A 160 -5.46 -10.36 -6.68
N GLY A 161 -5.37 -9.02 -6.82
CA GLY A 161 -4.12 -8.31 -7.05
C GLY A 161 -3.74 -7.37 -5.90
N ASN A 162 -2.64 -6.65 -6.10
CA ASN A 162 -2.10 -5.60 -5.26
C ASN A 162 -1.81 -4.34 -6.09
N PRO A 163 -1.73 -3.14 -5.46
CA PRO A 163 -1.96 -2.85 -4.04
C PRO A 163 -3.44 -2.94 -3.63
N VAL A 164 -3.69 -2.85 -2.32
CA VAL A 164 -5.04 -2.75 -1.76
C VAL A 164 -5.18 -1.43 -0.99
N LEU A 165 -6.41 -0.94 -0.84
CA LEU A 165 -6.72 0.29 -0.12
C LEU A 165 -7.87 0.04 0.85
N PHE A 166 -7.73 0.46 2.11
CA PHE A 166 -8.75 0.26 3.14
C PHE A 166 -8.87 1.45 4.10
N SER A 167 -10.01 1.53 4.75
CA SER A 167 -10.37 2.62 5.66
C SER A 167 -9.52 2.63 6.93
N ARG A 168 -9.52 3.77 7.62
CA ARG A 168 -8.96 3.93 8.96
C ARG A 168 -9.54 2.93 9.96
N ARG A 169 -10.82 2.58 9.86
CA ARG A 169 -11.44 1.58 10.74
C ARG A 169 -10.79 0.21 10.58
N ILE A 170 -10.57 -0.23 9.35
CA ILE A 170 -9.87 -1.50 9.07
C ILE A 170 -8.41 -1.42 9.56
N ALA A 171 -7.73 -0.31 9.31
CA ALA A 171 -6.37 -0.07 9.82
C ALA A 171 -6.30 -0.26 11.36
N SER A 172 -7.26 0.29 12.09
CA SER A 172 -7.34 0.14 13.54
C SER A 172 -7.54 -1.31 13.98
N GLN A 173 -8.35 -2.09 13.27
CA GLN A 173 -8.52 -3.53 13.53
C GLN A 173 -7.24 -4.32 13.30
N ILE A 174 -6.48 -4.00 12.24
CA ILE A 174 -5.17 -4.61 11.95
C ILE A 174 -4.20 -4.37 13.11
N VAL A 175 -4.09 -3.13 13.60
CA VAL A 175 -3.21 -2.77 14.73
C VAL A 175 -3.59 -3.53 15.99
N GLN A 176 -4.88 -3.71 16.25
CA GLN A 176 -5.40 -4.46 17.40
C GLN A 176 -5.27 -5.98 17.25
N GLY A 177 -4.76 -6.48 16.14
CA GLY A 177 -4.64 -7.91 15.86
C GLY A 177 -6.00 -8.60 15.63
N GLN A 178 -7.00 -7.85 15.24
CA GLN A 178 -8.33 -8.36 14.94
C GLN A 178 -8.41 -8.76 13.46
N GLY A 179 -8.66 -10.02 13.20
CA GLY A 179 -8.76 -10.58 11.83
C GLY A 179 -7.42 -11.04 11.24
N ASP A 180 -7.50 -11.89 10.24
CA ASP A 180 -6.35 -12.36 9.46
C ASP A 180 -6.24 -11.55 8.17
N PHE A 181 -5.47 -10.47 8.21
CA PHE A 181 -5.26 -9.58 7.07
C PHE A 181 -4.02 -9.92 6.23
N GLY A 182 -3.19 -10.87 6.69
CA GLY A 182 -1.93 -11.22 6.01
C GLY A 182 -2.06 -12.24 4.90
N SER A 183 -3.02 -13.17 5.00
CA SER A 183 -3.16 -14.32 4.10
C SER A 183 -4.24 -14.15 3.02
N GLY A 184 -4.93 -13.04 2.96
CA GLY A 184 -6.11 -12.84 2.11
C GLY A 184 -7.36 -13.60 2.59
N ALA A 185 -7.27 -14.38 3.67
CA ALA A 185 -8.38 -15.14 4.23
C ALA A 185 -9.57 -14.27 4.66
N TRP A 186 -9.29 -13.02 5.05
CA TRP A 186 -10.32 -12.04 5.40
C TRP A 186 -11.28 -11.71 4.24
N ARG A 187 -10.85 -11.87 2.98
CA ARG A 187 -11.70 -11.67 1.79
C ARG A 187 -12.89 -12.63 1.77
N HIS A 188 -12.72 -13.82 2.33
CA HIS A 188 -13.76 -14.84 2.36
C HIS A 188 -14.68 -14.74 3.59
N GLN A 189 -14.29 -13.97 4.61
CA GLN A 189 -15.04 -13.90 5.87
C GLN A 189 -16.11 -12.81 5.91
N ARG A 190 -15.95 -11.72 5.13
CA ARG A 190 -16.91 -10.60 5.10
C ARG A 190 -16.93 -9.96 3.72
N SER A 191 -18.00 -10.14 3.01
CA SER A 191 -18.19 -9.60 1.66
C SER A 191 -18.89 -8.22 1.63
N ASP A 192 -19.57 -7.85 2.69
CA ASP A 192 -20.45 -6.67 2.77
C ASP A 192 -19.70 -5.31 2.82
N TRP A 193 -18.43 -5.31 3.23
CA TRP A 193 -17.59 -4.12 3.30
C TRP A 193 -16.38 -4.17 2.34
N LEU A 194 -16.29 -5.22 1.52
CA LEU A 194 -15.22 -5.45 0.56
C LEU A 194 -15.70 -5.21 -0.86
N LEU A 195 -14.98 -4.42 -1.63
CA LEU A 195 -15.10 -4.31 -3.07
C LEU A 195 -13.94 -5.04 -3.76
N GLU A 196 -14.23 -6.16 -4.43
CA GLU A 196 -13.35 -6.75 -5.44
C GLU A 196 -13.49 -5.94 -6.73
N TRP A 197 -12.65 -4.92 -6.88
CA TRP A 197 -12.69 -4.03 -8.02
C TRP A 197 -12.19 -4.73 -9.28
N GLN A 198 -13.10 -5.05 -10.20
CA GLN A 198 -12.78 -5.75 -11.45
C GLN A 198 -12.01 -4.86 -12.41
N THR A 199 -10.90 -5.38 -12.94
CA THR A 199 -10.05 -4.70 -13.91
C THR A 199 -9.38 -5.71 -14.84
N ASP A 200 -9.02 -5.31 -16.05
CA ASP A 200 -8.25 -6.14 -16.99
C ASP A 200 -6.74 -5.81 -16.94
N ASN A 201 -6.32 -4.91 -16.05
CA ASN A 201 -4.94 -4.46 -15.96
C ASN A 201 -4.08 -5.48 -15.20
N LEU A 202 -3.20 -6.15 -15.93
CA LEU A 202 -2.30 -7.17 -15.42
C LEU A 202 -1.20 -6.63 -14.50
N HIS A 203 -0.97 -5.31 -14.44
CA HIS A 203 0.04 -4.73 -13.54
C HIS A 203 -0.23 -5.08 -12.07
N TYR A 204 -1.50 -5.23 -11.69
CA TYR A 204 -1.90 -5.60 -10.32
C TYR A 204 -1.57 -7.05 -9.94
N LEU A 205 -1.16 -7.88 -10.89
CA LEU A 205 -0.77 -9.29 -10.69
C LEU A 205 0.72 -9.55 -10.98
N ALA A 206 1.47 -8.53 -11.41
CA ALA A 206 2.83 -8.68 -11.89
C ALA A 206 3.85 -8.50 -10.74
N ASP A 207 3.89 -9.46 -9.84
CA ASP A 207 4.87 -9.56 -8.77
C ASP A 207 6.09 -10.40 -9.18
N ILE A 208 7.25 -10.13 -8.57
CA ILE A 208 8.49 -10.91 -8.75
C ILE A 208 8.67 -11.82 -7.53
N ASP A 209 8.37 -13.10 -7.69
CA ASP A 209 8.45 -14.10 -6.64
C ASP A 209 9.53 -15.16 -6.89
N THR A 210 9.82 -15.44 -8.17
CA THR A 210 10.77 -16.48 -8.61
C THR A 210 11.85 -15.90 -9.52
N PRO A 211 12.98 -16.61 -9.73
CA PRO A 211 13.98 -16.22 -10.74
C PRO A 211 13.41 -16.08 -12.15
N GLU A 212 12.45 -16.94 -12.51
CA GLU A 212 11.79 -16.92 -13.81
C GLU A 212 10.97 -15.63 -14.01
N ASP A 213 10.29 -15.15 -12.95
CA ASP A 213 9.60 -13.85 -12.98
C ASP A 213 10.61 -12.73 -13.23
N LEU A 214 11.74 -12.74 -12.50
CA LEU A 214 12.80 -11.74 -12.63
C LEU A 214 13.41 -11.71 -14.03
N ASP A 215 13.68 -12.87 -14.64
CA ASP A 215 14.26 -12.97 -15.98
C ASP A 215 13.37 -12.30 -17.04
N GLY A 216 12.06 -12.28 -16.83
CA GLY A 216 11.10 -11.58 -17.67
C GLY A 216 11.26 -10.04 -17.67
N TRP A 217 11.93 -9.46 -16.68
CA TRP A 217 12.11 -8.01 -16.49
C TRP A 217 13.52 -7.51 -16.84
N ILE A 218 14.53 -8.39 -16.92
CA ILE A 218 15.96 -8.01 -17.12
C ILE A 218 16.41 -8.11 -18.60
N GLN A 219 15.49 -8.44 -19.52
CA GLN A 219 15.81 -8.55 -20.95
C GLN A 219 16.02 -7.19 -21.64
#